data_797932a939bfb633d2cfd01cb6913523
#
_entry.id   797932a939bfb633d2cfd01cb6913523
#
_cell.length_a   1.000
_cell.length_b   1.000
_cell.length_c   1.000
_cell.angle_alpha   90.00
_cell.angle_beta   90.00
_cell.angle_gamma   90.00
#
_symmetry.space_group_name_H-M   'P 1'
#
loop_
_entity.id
_entity.type
_entity.pdbx_description
1 polymer ?
#
loop_
_entity_poly.entity_id
_entity_poly.type
_entity_poly.pdbx_seq_one_letter_code
_entity_poly.pdbx_strand_id
1 'polypeptide(L)'
;MILRRATGTDKSVKERKGLKRKFAAYAGLTLGLILTAGLFAGCGKKDTAESGNATDKIVTSSAQTENGNVDVDLSIFAAKSLNSVMDEICAAYTKEHPNVNFQNNYDSSGTLMAQIKEGAKCNIFFSAGVAQMDELQNGYEAGSVVDDTRVDLLNNQVCLVTYKNSGTAVTSFADISKAKNMAFADGTVPVGQYTRVALVNSKMVEGDASKPQDISDSDISKALGGLEINSCANVGAVASAVAEGANEIGTVYYSDTFGYENQLDIIEKLPNSLTGDVIYPIAALKGDNTTADELEAAKEFIAYLQTDEAMSVFEKYHFTVNE
;
A
#
# COMPACT_ATOMS: atom_id res chain seq x y z
N MET A 1 -65.85 11.95 -26.12
CA MET A 1 -66.16 13.34 -26.51
C MET A 1 -65.06 14.24 -26.11
N ILE A 2 -64.38 14.78 -27.13
CA ILE A 2 -63.53 15.95 -27.20
C ILE A 2 -62.13 15.93 -26.59
N LEU A 3 -61.21 15.82 -27.56
CA LEU A 3 -59.79 16.30 -27.52
C LEU A 3 -59.67 17.73 -27.00
N ARG A 4 -58.52 18.03 -26.36
CA ARG A 4 -57.71 19.20 -26.76
C ARG A 4 -56.22 18.97 -26.50
N ARG A 5 -55.45 19.07 -27.61
CA ARG A 5 -54.01 19.33 -27.71
C ARG A 5 -53.72 20.78 -27.34
N ALA A 6 -52.54 21.03 -26.76
CA ALA A 6 -51.71 22.22 -26.94
C ALA A 6 -50.29 21.85 -26.55
N THR A 7 -49.39 21.64 -27.42
CA THR A 7 -48.38 22.43 -28.20
C THR A 7 -47.83 23.65 -27.45
N GLY A 8 -46.53 23.58 -27.15
CA GLY A 8 -45.71 24.69 -26.66
C GLY A 8 -44.24 24.28 -26.66
N THR A 9 -43.66 24.33 -27.80
CA THR A 9 -42.38 24.82 -28.35
C THR A 9 -41.37 25.35 -27.32
N ASP A 10 -40.24 24.69 -27.32
CA ASP A 10 -38.90 25.12 -27.73
C ASP A 10 -38.49 26.57 -27.40
N LYS A 11 -37.46 26.70 -26.57
CA LYS A 11 -36.36 27.68 -26.59
C LYS A 11 -35.56 27.63 -25.31
N SER A 12 -34.35 27.11 -25.33
CA SER A 12 -33.16 27.95 -25.40
C SER A 12 -31.87 27.12 -25.39
N VAL A 13 -31.33 26.97 -26.56
CA VAL A 13 -29.91 26.81 -26.81
C VAL A 13 -29.30 28.20 -26.79
N LYS A 14 -28.46 28.49 -25.84
CA LYS A 14 -27.40 29.52 -25.74
C LYS A 14 -26.99 29.61 -24.28
N GLU A 15 -25.77 29.50 -23.88
CA GLU A 15 -24.50 30.05 -24.29
C GLU A 15 -23.40 29.32 -23.49
N ARG A 16 -22.58 28.54 -24.16
CA ARG A 16 -21.26 28.16 -23.61
C ARG A 16 -20.30 29.31 -23.93
N LYS A 17 -20.07 30.21 -23.01
CA LYS A 17 -18.94 31.17 -23.07
C LYS A 17 -17.79 30.62 -22.22
N GLY A 18 -16.68 30.40 -22.90
CA GLY A 18 -15.46 29.87 -22.36
C GLY A 18 -14.83 30.75 -21.29
N LEU A 19 -14.41 30.07 -20.21
CA LEU A 19 -13.54 30.68 -19.20
C LEU A 19 -12.10 30.24 -19.50
N LYS A 20 -11.39 31.10 -20.25
CA LYS A 20 -9.94 30.94 -20.43
C LYS A 20 -9.28 31.31 -19.10
N ARG A 21 -8.78 30.29 -18.40
CA ARG A 21 -7.87 30.50 -17.25
C ARG A 21 -6.48 30.85 -17.77
N LYS A 22 -6.04 32.05 -17.44
CA LYS A 22 -4.69 32.58 -17.66
C LYS A 22 -3.72 31.83 -16.73
N PHE A 23 -2.77 31.11 -17.29
CA PHE A 23 -1.59 30.67 -16.57
C PHE A 23 -0.64 31.85 -16.44
N ALA A 24 -0.40 32.28 -15.21
CA ALA A 24 0.66 33.22 -14.89
C ALA A 24 1.97 32.44 -14.70
N ALA A 25 2.91 32.66 -15.60
CA ALA A 25 4.27 32.19 -15.48
C ALA A 25 5.00 33.01 -14.43
N TYR A 26 5.53 32.38 -13.40
CA TYR A 26 6.54 32.96 -12.53
C TYR A 26 7.91 32.53 -13.01
N ALA A 27 8.59 33.45 -13.69
CA ALA A 27 10.02 33.40 -13.95
C ALA A 27 10.73 34.00 -12.72
N GLY A 28 11.46 33.19 -12.00
CA GLY A 28 12.35 33.61 -10.91
C GLY A 28 13.78 33.23 -11.22
N LEU A 29 14.53 34.23 -11.59
CA LEU A 29 15.95 34.30 -11.90
C LEU A 29 16.77 34.12 -10.62
N THR A 30 17.73 33.19 -10.55
CA THR A 30 18.96 33.41 -9.78
C THR A 30 20.14 32.72 -10.40
N LEU A 31 21.03 33.54 -10.81
CA LEU A 31 22.41 33.37 -11.27
C LEU A 31 23.31 33.01 -10.09
N GLY A 32 24.21 32.03 -10.27
CA GLY A 32 25.23 31.69 -9.28
C GLY A 32 26.31 30.80 -9.88
N LEU A 33 27.16 31.40 -10.68
CA LEU A 33 28.35 30.81 -11.28
C LEU A 33 29.51 30.89 -10.28
N ILE A 34 30.12 29.76 -9.90
CA ILE A 34 31.49 29.76 -9.36
C ILE A 34 32.27 28.65 -10.04
N LEU A 35 33.12 29.05 -10.98
CA LEU A 35 34.24 28.29 -11.55
C LEU A 35 35.40 28.34 -10.57
N THR A 36 35.96 27.21 -10.19
CA THR A 36 37.37 27.15 -9.74
C THR A 36 38.10 26.08 -10.55
N ALA A 37 38.92 26.55 -11.45
CA ALA A 37 39.92 25.79 -12.15
C ALA A 37 41.13 25.56 -11.25
N GLY A 38 41.54 24.31 -11.09
CA GLY A 38 42.80 23.92 -10.48
C GLY A 38 43.67 23.17 -11.49
N LEU A 39 44.55 23.90 -12.10
CA LEU A 39 45.63 23.34 -12.93
C LEU A 39 46.72 22.73 -12.06
N PHE A 40 47.07 21.47 -12.29
CA PHE A 40 48.37 20.95 -11.96
C PHE A 40 49.02 20.35 -13.20
N ALA A 41 50.03 21.06 -13.68
CA ALA A 41 50.97 20.60 -14.69
C ALA A 41 52.08 19.77 -14.01
N GLY A 42 52.38 18.60 -14.59
CA GLY A 42 53.52 17.79 -14.23
C GLY A 42 54.14 17.21 -15.50
N CYS A 43 55.25 17.81 -15.93
CA CYS A 43 56.09 17.43 -17.07
C CYS A 43 56.83 16.11 -16.84
N GLY A 44 57.04 15.33 -17.95
CA GLY A 44 58.12 14.36 -17.91
C GLY A 44 58.15 13.35 -19.08
N LYS A 45 58.84 13.78 -20.14
CA LYS A 45 59.68 13.05 -21.13
C LYS A 45 59.08 12.11 -22.19
N LYS A 46 59.38 12.55 -23.41
CA LYS A 46 59.45 11.81 -24.67
C LYS A 46 60.47 10.67 -24.61
N ASP A 47 60.17 9.56 -25.26
CA ASP A 47 61.07 8.95 -26.19
C ASP A 47 60.31 8.10 -27.25
N THR A 48 60.79 8.23 -28.42
CA THR A 48 60.53 7.80 -29.79
C THR A 48 60.13 6.35 -30.07
N ALA A 49 59.16 6.24 -30.99
CA ALA A 49 58.98 5.38 -32.17
C ALA A 49 59.51 3.93 -32.20
N GLU A 50 58.59 2.99 -32.51
CA GLU A 50 58.77 2.14 -33.67
C GLU A 50 57.44 1.46 -34.08
N SER A 51 57.29 1.32 -35.42
CA SER A 51 56.20 0.76 -36.16
C SER A 51 56.13 -0.78 -35.97
N GLY A 52 54.96 -1.33 -35.72
CA GLY A 52 54.73 -2.78 -35.74
C GLY A 52 53.25 -3.10 -35.93
N ASN A 53 52.90 -3.40 -37.16
CA ASN A 53 51.61 -3.93 -37.60
C ASN A 53 51.35 -5.30 -36.97
N ALA A 54 50.28 -5.47 -36.24
CA ALA A 54 49.74 -6.79 -35.85
C ALA A 54 48.25 -6.75 -35.58
N THR A 55 47.50 -7.21 -36.57
CA THR A 55 46.25 -7.98 -36.53
C THR A 55 45.44 -7.96 -35.23
N ASP A 56 44.26 -7.36 -35.34
CA ASP A 56 43.09 -7.55 -34.53
C ASP A 56 42.88 -9.04 -34.14
N LYS A 57 43.09 -9.38 -32.91
CA LYS A 57 42.43 -10.49 -32.24
C LYS A 57 41.38 -9.90 -31.32
N ILE A 58 40.14 -9.91 -31.76
CA ILE A 58 38.98 -9.82 -30.91
C ILE A 58 39.08 -11.00 -29.93
N VAL A 59 39.55 -10.75 -28.74
CA VAL A 59 39.39 -11.66 -27.60
C VAL A 59 37.97 -11.48 -27.11
N THR A 60 37.07 -12.27 -27.67
CA THR A 60 35.79 -12.54 -27.07
C THR A 60 36.10 -13.21 -25.71
N SER A 61 36.12 -12.43 -24.65
CA SER A 61 36.09 -12.97 -23.29
C SER A 61 34.73 -13.59 -23.10
N SER A 62 34.59 -14.86 -23.41
CA SER A 62 33.55 -15.70 -22.88
C SER A 62 33.86 -15.86 -21.39
N ALA A 63 33.31 -14.97 -20.60
CA ALA A 63 33.16 -15.23 -19.18
C ALA A 63 32.30 -16.49 -19.06
N GLN A 64 32.93 -17.60 -18.70
CA GLN A 64 32.24 -18.80 -18.25
C GLN A 64 31.57 -18.42 -16.93
N THR A 65 30.24 -18.29 -16.97
CA THR A 65 29.35 -18.22 -15.81
C THR A 65 29.43 -19.56 -15.09
N GLU A 66 30.18 -19.57 -14.00
CA GLU A 66 29.96 -20.57 -12.95
C GLU A 66 28.64 -20.19 -12.25
N ASN A 67 27.64 -21.08 -12.27
CA ASN A 67 26.35 -21.00 -11.59
C ASN A 67 25.74 -19.58 -11.50
N GLY A 68 25.26 -19.08 -12.63
CA GLY A 68 24.78 -17.71 -12.69
C GLY A 68 23.34 -17.60 -12.24
N ASN A 69 23.11 -17.39 -10.95
CA ASN A 69 21.93 -16.70 -10.51
C ASN A 69 22.07 -15.24 -10.96
N VAL A 70 21.17 -14.78 -11.82
CA VAL A 70 21.08 -13.38 -12.21
C VAL A 70 20.60 -12.57 -11.02
N ASP A 71 21.24 -11.42 -10.75
CA ASP A 71 20.73 -10.50 -9.72
C ASP A 71 19.35 -9.99 -10.14
N VAL A 72 18.37 -10.11 -9.25
CA VAL A 72 16.98 -9.75 -9.50
C VAL A 72 16.51 -8.75 -8.45
N ASP A 73 15.97 -7.63 -8.90
CA ASP A 73 15.31 -6.64 -8.04
C ASP A 73 13.82 -6.94 -7.97
N LEU A 74 13.30 -7.31 -6.80
CA LEU A 74 11.88 -7.52 -6.55
C LEU A 74 11.28 -6.34 -5.82
N SER A 75 10.40 -5.61 -6.51
CA SER A 75 9.58 -4.55 -5.93
C SER A 75 8.31 -5.15 -5.33
N ILE A 76 8.18 -5.07 -3.99
CA ILE A 76 7.02 -5.56 -3.25
C ILE A 76 6.25 -4.37 -2.70
N PHE A 77 4.97 -4.25 -3.10
CA PHE A 77 4.03 -3.31 -2.53
C PHE A 77 3.15 -4.05 -1.53
N ALA A 78 3.38 -3.84 -0.24
CA ALA A 78 2.69 -4.55 0.81
C ALA A 78 1.96 -3.59 1.76
N ALA A 79 0.79 -4.02 2.24
CA ALA A 79 0.02 -3.26 3.20
C ALA A 79 0.86 -2.87 4.42
N LYS A 80 0.60 -1.69 5.00
CA LYS A 80 1.38 -1.12 6.12
C LYS A 80 1.48 -2.07 7.32
N SER A 81 0.43 -2.84 7.59
CA SER A 81 0.40 -3.86 8.65
C SER A 81 1.38 -5.03 8.44
N LEU A 82 1.88 -5.21 7.20
CA LEU A 82 2.84 -6.26 6.85
C LEU A 82 4.30 -5.81 7.01
N ASN A 83 4.58 -4.54 7.29
CA ASN A 83 5.94 -3.98 7.28
C ASN A 83 6.93 -4.87 8.07
N SER A 84 6.74 -5.00 9.37
CA SER A 84 7.73 -5.67 10.24
C SER A 84 7.88 -7.16 9.94
N VAL A 85 6.79 -7.84 9.61
CA VAL A 85 6.82 -9.28 9.29
C VAL A 85 7.50 -9.53 7.94
N MET A 86 7.22 -8.70 6.92
CA MET A 86 7.85 -8.83 5.62
C MET A 86 9.34 -8.49 5.66
N ASP A 87 9.76 -7.52 6.46
CA ASP A 87 11.18 -7.22 6.63
C ASP A 87 11.94 -8.41 7.23
N GLU A 88 11.36 -9.11 8.23
CA GLU A 88 11.95 -10.32 8.81
C GLU A 88 11.99 -11.46 7.78
N ILE A 89 10.92 -11.69 7.05
CA ILE A 89 10.82 -12.76 6.03
C ILE A 89 11.77 -12.49 4.86
N CYS A 90 11.80 -11.27 4.32
CA CYS A 90 12.72 -10.90 3.24
C CYS A 90 14.19 -11.08 3.68
N ALA A 91 14.52 -10.71 4.92
CA ALA A 91 15.87 -10.91 5.45
C ALA A 91 16.22 -12.40 5.64
N ALA A 92 15.26 -13.26 5.93
CA ALA A 92 15.48 -14.71 5.99
C ALA A 92 15.69 -15.27 4.58
N TYR A 93 14.81 -14.94 3.63
CA TYR A 93 14.88 -15.39 2.25
C TYR A 93 16.20 -15.02 1.54
N THR A 94 16.68 -13.78 1.74
CA THR A 94 17.92 -13.30 1.11
C THR A 94 19.17 -14.10 1.56
N LYS A 95 19.16 -14.77 2.72
CA LYS A 95 20.28 -15.60 3.16
C LYS A 95 20.46 -16.82 2.25
N GLU A 96 19.35 -17.38 1.75
CA GLU A 96 19.35 -18.55 0.86
C GLU A 96 19.35 -18.15 -0.62
N HIS A 97 18.84 -16.93 -0.91
CA HIS A 97 18.72 -16.35 -2.25
C HIS A 97 19.45 -14.99 -2.33
N PRO A 98 20.81 -14.97 -2.22
CA PRO A 98 21.58 -13.74 -2.13
C PRO A 98 21.55 -12.85 -3.40
N ASN A 99 21.06 -13.40 -4.50
CA ASN A 99 20.86 -12.69 -5.76
C ASN A 99 19.51 -11.94 -5.85
N VAL A 100 18.63 -12.09 -4.85
CA VAL A 100 17.33 -11.39 -4.80
C VAL A 100 17.45 -10.16 -3.91
N ASN A 101 17.21 -8.98 -4.49
CA ASN A 101 17.22 -7.69 -3.80
C ASN A 101 15.78 -7.19 -3.66
N PHE A 102 15.30 -7.08 -2.43
CA PHE A 102 13.96 -6.59 -2.16
C PHE A 102 13.89 -5.07 -2.12
N GLN A 103 12.90 -4.50 -2.81
CA GLN A 103 12.55 -3.09 -2.78
C GLN A 103 11.12 -2.96 -2.23
N ASN A 104 10.99 -2.91 -0.91
CA ASN A 104 9.71 -2.92 -0.25
C ASN A 104 9.12 -1.51 -0.14
N ASN A 105 7.82 -1.37 -0.49
CA ASN A 105 7.02 -0.17 -0.32
C ASN A 105 5.81 -0.49 0.58
N TYR A 106 5.71 0.18 1.72
CA TYR A 106 4.69 -0.09 2.73
C TYR A 106 3.78 1.11 2.94
N ASP A 107 2.53 1.00 2.49
CA ASP A 107 1.50 2.01 2.72
C ASP A 107 0.11 1.36 2.80
N SER A 108 -0.97 2.15 2.82
CA SER A 108 -2.31 1.59 2.68
C SER A 108 -2.45 0.86 1.34
N SER A 109 -3.19 -0.24 1.32
CA SER A 109 -3.41 -1.01 0.08
C SER A 109 -4.08 -0.16 -1.00
N GLY A 110 -4.93 0.80 -0.61
CA GLY A 110 -5.54 1.74 -1.55
C GLY A 110 -4.52 2.69 -2.19
N THR A 111 -3.59 3.25 -1.40
CA THR A 111 -2.49 4.10 -1.90
C THR A 111 -1.57 3.31 -2.84
N LEU A 112 -1.18 2.09 -2.44
CA LEU A 112 -0.31 1.23 -3.25
C LEU A 112 -0.97 0.85 -4.57
N MET A 113 -2.26 0.49 -4.54
CA MET A 113 -3.06 0.22 -5.74
C MET A 113 -3.10 1.44 -6.67
N ALA A 114 -3.28 2.65 -6.13
CA ALA A 114 -3.26 3.87 -6.92
C ALA A 114 -1.89 4.09 -7.60
N GLN A 115 -0.78 3.88 -6.89
CA GLN A 115 0.57 3.95 -7.46
C GLN A 115 0.78 2.93 -8.59
N ILE A 116 0.30 1.69 -8.43
CA ILE A 116 0.35 0.66 -9.48
C ILE A 116 -0.43 1.12 -10.71
N LYS A 117 -1.65 1.66 -10.52
CA LYS A 117 -2.47 2.21 -11.61
C LYS A 117 -1.83 3.42 -12.31
N GLU A 118 -0.98 4.17 -11.63
CA GLU A 118 -0.19 5.26 -12.17
C GLU A 118 1.11 4.79 -12.85
N GLY A 119 1.35 3.48 -12.92
CA GLY A 119 2.49 2.88 -13.62
C GLY A 119 3.73 2.64 -12.75
N ALA A 120 3.61 2.69 -11.42
CA ALA A 120 4.70 2.30 -10.55
C ALA A 120 5.05 0.81 -10.74
N LYS A 121 6.35 0.50 -10.86
CA LYS A 121 6.83 -0.88 -10.98
C LYS A 121 6.55 -1.63 -9.70
N CYS A 122 5.79 -2.70 -9.79
CA CYS A 122 5.46 -3.59 -8.70
C CYS A 122 5.49 -5.04 -9.21
N ASN A 123 6.29 -5.90 -8.61
CA ASN A 123 6.38 -7.30 -8.97
C ASN A 123 5.45 -8.16 -8.11
N ILE A 124 5.21 -7.75 -6.86
CA ILE A 124 4.31 -8.45 -5.94
C ILE A 124 3.45 -7.41 -5.22
N PHE A 125 2.13 -7.61 -5.25
CA PHE A 125 1.19 -6.83 -4.44
C PHE A 125 0.61 -7.69 -3.33
N PHE A 126 0.74 -7.24 -2.08
CA PHE A 126 0.23 -7.92 -0.89
C PHE A 126 -0.72 -7.00 -0.15
N SER A 127 -2.01 -7.16 -0.37
CA SER A 127 -3.06 -6.27 0.11
C SER A 127 -3.60 -6.72 1.47
N ALA A 128 -4.06 -5.77 2.29
CA ALA A 128 -4.84 -6.03 3.51
C ALA A 128 -6.36 -6.10 3.24
N GLY A 129 -6.77 -6.19 2.00
CA GLY A 129 -8.17 -6.31 1.62
C GLY A 129 -8.34 -6.84 0.21
N VAL A 130 -9.39 -7.62 0.03
CA VAL A 130 -9.72 -8.31 -1.23
C VAL A 130 -10.08 -7.31 -2.32
N ALA A 131 -10.80 -6.24 -1.97
CA ALA A 131 -11.32 -5.26 -2.92
C ALA A 131 -10.23 -4.60 -3.78
N GLN A 132 -9.06 -4.28 -3.20
CA GLN A 132 -7.95 -3.67 -3.91
C GLN A 132 -7.28 -4.65 -4.88
N MET A 133 -7.19 -5.93 -4.51
CA MET A 133 -6.69 -6.97 -5.39
C MET A 133 -7.68 -7.25 -6.53
N ASP A 134 -8.97 -7.32 -6.23
CA ASP A 134 -10.03 -7.52 -7.23
C ASP A 134 -10.06 -6.38 -8.25
N GLU A 135 -9.83 -5.14 -7.80
CA GLU A 135 -9.77 -3.97 -8.68
C GLU A 135 -8.59 -4.04 -9.66
N LEU A 136 -7.42 -4.52 -9.21
CA LEU A 136 -6.27 -4.74 -10.11
C LEU A 136 -6.51 -5.91 -11.05
N GLN A 137 -7.15 -6.98 -10.59
CA GLN A 137 -7.37 -8.19 -11.38
C GLN A 137 -8.46 -8.01 -12.45
N ASN A 138 -9.55 -7.31 -12.11
CA ASN A 138 -10.76 -7.26 -12.93
C ASN A 138 -11.07 -5.88 -13.49
N GLY A 139 -10.59 -4.81 -12.86
CA GLY A 139 -10.99 -3.43 -13.15
C GLY A 139 -9.93 -2.57 -13.82
N TYR A 140 -8.66 -2.92 -13.68
CA TYR A 140 -7.53 -2.19 -14.22
C TYR A 140 -6.76 -3.12 -15.18
N GLU A 141 -6.41 -2.62 -16.36
CA GLU A 141 -5.72 -3.35 -17.43
C GLU A 141 -5.71 -4.88 -17.24
N ALA A 142 -6.72 -5.54 -17.76
CA ALA A 142 -6.90 -6.98 -17.60
C ALA A 142 -5.59 -7.72 -17.93
N GLY A 143 -5.01 -8.42 -16.92
CA GLY A 143 -3.74 -9.14 -17.05
C GLY A 143 -2.57 -8.52 -16.28
N SER A 144 -2.77 -7.45 -15.49
CA SER A 144 -1.72 -6.96 -14.57
C SER A 144 -1.43 -7.96 -13.46
N VAL A 145 -2.45 -8.61 -12.90
CA VAL A 145 -2.29 -9.74 -11.98
C VAL A 145 -1.99 -10.99 -12.82
N VAL A 146 -0.89 -11.67 -12.48
CA VAL A 146 -0.49 -12.89 -13.18
C VAL A 146 -1.42 -14.03 -12.78
N ASP A 147 -2.02 -14.67 -13.78
CA ASP A 147 -2.90 -15.81 -13.57
C ASP A 147 -2.22 -16.89 -12.70
N ASP A 148 -3.01 -17.54 -11.86
CA ASP A 148 -2.60 -18.63 -10.96
C ASP A 148 -1.54 -18.25 -9.88
N THR A 149 -1.26 -16.95 -9.68
CA THR A 149 -0.36 -16.50 -8.60
C THR A 149 -1.08 -15.89 -7.41
N ARG A 150 -2.37 -15.58 -7.55
CA ARG A 150 -3.16 -15.03 -6.45
C ARG A 150 -3.46 -16.09 -5.40
N VAL A 151 -3.12 -15.77 -4.16
CA VAL A 151 -3.40 -16.58 -2.98
C VAL A 151 -4.01 -15.69 -1.90
N ASP A 152 -5.11 -16.11 -1.29
CA ASP A 152 -5.65 -15.51 -0.08
C ASP A 152 -4.86 -16.07 1.12
N LEU A 153 -3.68 -15.49 1.37
CA LEU A 153 -2.62 -16.10 2.16
C LEU A 153 -2.87 -16.03 3.66
N LEU A 154 -3.32 -14.88 4.15
CA LEU A 154 -3.47 -14.63 5.58
C LEU A 154 -4.86 -14.13 5.92
N ASN A 155 -5.26 -14.39 7.17
CA ASN A 155 -6.36 -13.72 7.84
C ASN A 155 -5.84 -12.81 8.95
N ASN A 156 -6.66 -11.80 9.30
CA ASN A 156 -6.40 -10.92 10.41
C ASN A 156 -7.72 -10.59 11.14
N GLN A 157 -7.65 -9.81 12.19
CA GLN A 157 -8.82 -9.39 12.93
C GLN A 157 -8.72 -7.90 13.27
N VAL A 158 -9.80 -7.16 13.08
CA VAL A 158 -9.86 -5.76 13.51
C VAL A 158 -9.96 -5.70 15.03
N CYS A 159 -9.15 -4.85 15.64
CA CYS A 159 -9.15 -4.59 17.08
C CYS A 159 -9.48 -3.12 17.36
N LEU A 160 -10.35 -2.88 18.34
CA LEU A 160 -10.48 -1.60 18.97
C LEU A 160 -9.41 -1.48 20.06
N VAL A 161 -8.60 -0.44 19.99
CA VAL A 161 -7.47 -0.22 20.91
C VAL A 161 -7.56 1.13 21.59
N THR A 162 -6.89 1.25 22.73
CA THR A 162 -6.61 2.48 23.46
C THR A 162 -5.16 2.50 23.94
N TYR A 163 -4.63 3.67 24.29
CA TYR A 163 -3.28 3.72 24.89
C TYR A 163 -3.27 3.25 26.33
N LYS A 164 -2.14 2.73 26.78
CA LYS A 164 -1.96 2.25 28.16
C LYS A 164 -2.33 3.31 29.19
N ASN A 165 -3.14 2.91 30.18
CA ASN A 165 -3.59 3.79 31.26
C ASN A 165 -4.39 5.02 30.78
N SER A 166 -5.09 4.92 29.66
CA SER A 166 -5.91 6.00 29.10
C SER A 166 -7.04 6.44 30.04
N GLY A 167 -7.53 5.52 30.87
CA GLY A 167 -8.73 5.74 31.69
C GLY A 167 -10.00 5.93 30.85
N THR A 168 -10.01 5.43 29.62
CA THR A 168 -11.17 5.52 28.73
C THR A 168 -12.42 4.92 29.34
N ALA A 169 -13.58 5.52 29.06
CA ALA A 169 -14.88 4.98 29.42
C ALA A 169 -15.41 3.97 28.38
N VAL A 170 -14.67 3.77 27.27
CA VAL A 170 -15.01 2.80 26.22
C VAL A 170 -14.62 1.40 26.69
N THR A 171 -15.58 0.48 26.71
CA THR A 171 -15.38 -0.91 27.13
C THR A 171 -15.67 -1.92 26.02
N SER A 172 -16.25 -1.46 24.91
CA SER A 172 -16.57 -2.27 23.73
C SER A 172 -16.73 -1.39 22.48
N PHE A 173 -16.81 -2.02 21.33
CA PHE A 173 -17.09 -1.33 20.06
C PHE A 173 -18.47 -0.64 20.07
N ALA A 174 -19.43 -1.22 20.81
CA ALA A 174 -20.78 -0.66 20.90
C ALA A 174 -20.85 0.70 21.60
N ASP A 175 -19.85 1.06 22.38
CA ASP A 175 -19.84 2.29 23.18
C ASP A 175 -18.71 3.27 22.83
N ILE A 176 -18.16 3.16 21.63
CA ILE A 176 -17.07 4.04 21.12
C ILE A 176 -17.45 5.54 21.15
N SER A 177 -18.74 5.86 21.09
CA SER A 177 -19.24 7.25 21.23
C SER A 177 -18.95 7.89 22.60
N LYS A 178 -18.49 7.11 23.59
CA LYS A 178 -18.05 7.63 24.90
C LYS A 178 -16.63 8.21 24.86
N ALA A 179 -15.85 7.90 23.81
CA ALA A 179 -14.50 8.44 23.64
C ALA A 179 -14.53 9.94 23.33
N LYS A 180 -13.46 10.62 23.66
CA LYS A 180 -13.27 12.05 23.30
C LYS A 180 -12.98 12.19 21.81
N ASN A 181 -12.10 11.36 21.31
CA ASN A 181 -11.69 11.32 19.90
C ASN A 181 -11.25 9.92 19.48
N MET A 182 -11.24 9.69 18.17
CA MET A 182 -10.88 8.42 17.56
C MET A 182 -9.92 8.63 16.38
N ALA A 183 -8.80 7.92 16.38
CA ALA A 183 -8.00 7.76 15.18
C ALA A 183 -8.70 6.77 14.24
N PHE A 184 -8.97 7.20 13.02
CA PHE A 184 -9.80 6.46 12.09
C PHE A 184 -9.15 6.43 10.71
N ALA A 185 -8.93 5.25 10.16
CA ALA A 185 -8.34 5.15 8.84
C ALA A 185 -9.31 5.61 7.75
N ASP A 186 -8.79 6.32 6.74
CA ASP A 186 -9.56 6.80 5.59
C ASP A 186 -10.37 5.69 4.91
N GLY A 187 -11.45 6.06 4.20
CA GLY A 187 -12.36 5.12 3.53
C GLY A 187 -11.71 4.31 2.39
N THR A 188 -10.55 4.73 1.91
CA THR A 188 -9.76 4.00 0.90
C THR A 188 -8.82 2.97 1.52
N VAL A 189 -8.62 3.04 2.84
CA VAL A 189 -7.74 2.15 3.61
C VAL A 189 -8.51 0.92 4.06
N PRO A 190 -8.03 -0.32 3.85
CA PRO A 190 -8.78 -1.53 4.19
C PRO A 190 -9.30 -1.58 5.64
N VAL A 191 -8.48 -1.28 6.66
CA VAL A 191 -8.97 -1.27 8.05
C VAL A 191 -10.07 -0.23 8.28
N GLY A 192 -10.01 0.91 7.58
CA GLY A 192 -11.06 1.93 7.60
C GLY A 192 -12.35 1.42 6.94
N GLN A 193 -12.24 0.63 5.88
CA GLN A 193 -13.38 -0.04 5.23
C GLN A 193 -14.01 -1.08 6.16
N TYR A 194 -13.21 -1.98 6.74
CA TYR A 194 -13.70 -2.99 7.71
C TYR A 194 -14.37 -2.35 8.93
N THR A 195 -13.83 -1.25 9.42
CA THR A 195 -14.43 -0.52 10.55
C THR A 195 -15.76 0.11 10.16
N ARG A 196 -15.89 0.68 8.96
CA ARG A 196 -17.16 1.20 8.45
C ARG A 196 -18.21 0.09 8.26
N VAL A 197 -17.79 -1.06 7.74
CA VAL A 197 -18.63 -2.27 7.66
C VAL A 197 -19.14 -2.66 9.06
N ALA A 198 -18.25 -2.68 10.06
CA ALA A 198 -18.63 -3.01 11.44
C ALA A 198 -19.62 -1.99 12.03
N LEU A 199 -19.45 -0.69 11.75
CA LEU A 199 -20.39 0.35 12.20
C LEU A 199 -21.77 0.19 11.58
N VAL A 200 -21.86 -0.18 10.30
CA VAL A 200 -23.14 -0.44 9.63
C VAL A 200 -23.79 -1.72 10.17
N ASN A 201 -23.04 -2.82 10.27
CA ASN A 201 -23.55 -4.10 10.72
C ASN A 201 -24.00 -4.07 12.19
N SER A 202 -23.35 -3.25 13.02
CA SER A 202 -23.77 -2.98 14.39
C SER A 202 -24.92 -1.96 14.50
N LYS A 203 -25.39 -1.40 13.37
CA LYS A 203 -26.45 -0.39 13.30
C LYS A 203 -26.13 0.93 14.04
N MET A 204 -24.86 1.22 14.20
CA MET A 204 -24.38 2.48 14.80
C MET A 204 -24.35 3.63 13.79
N VAL A 205 -24.18 3.29 12.50
CA VAL A 205 -24.15 4.22 11.36
C VAL A 205 -25.05 3.67 10.26
N GLU A 206 -25.82 4.54 9.65
CA GLU A 206 -26.57 4.20 8.43
C GLU A 206 -25.62 4.18 7.23
N GLY A 207 -25.78 3.18 6.34
CA GLY A 207 -24.96 3.07 5.14
C GLY A 207 -25.11 1.72 4.45
N ASP A 208 -24.39 1.56 3.34
CA ASP A 208 -24.30 0.31 2.59
C ASP A 208 -22.96 -0.35 2.92
N ALA A 209 -22.99 -1.47 3.64
CA ALA A 209 -21.81 -2.22 4.02
C ALA A 209 -21.02 -2.77 2.81
N SER A 210 -21.64 -2.85 1.62
CA SER A 210 -20.96 -3.23 0.38
C SER A 210 -20.19 -2.09 -0.27
N LYS A 211 -20.38 -0.85 0.22
CA LYS A 211 -19.72 0.37 -0.25
C LYS A 211 -19.17 1.22 0.91
N PRO A 212 -18.32 0.65 1.75
CA PRO A 212 -17.85 1.32 2.96
C PRO A 212 -17.12 2.64 2.68
N GLN A 213 -16.46 2.76 1.52
CA GLN A 213 -15.76 3.98 1.10
C GLN A 213 -16.71 5.18 0.88
N ASP A 214 -17.99 4.96 0.67
CA ASP A 214 -18.99 6.00 0.46
C ASP A 214 -19.51 6.60 1.79
N ILE A 215 -19.15 5.99 2.94
CA ILE A 215 -19.54 6.44 4.28
C ILE A 215 -18.51 7.44 4.78
N SER A 216 -18.88 8.71 4.85
CA SER A 216 -17.95 9.78 5.24
C SER A 216 -17.66 9.80 6.74
N ASP A 217 -16.46 10.29 7.11
CA ASP A 217 -16.08 10.52 8.51
C ASP A 217 -17.05 11.49 9.21
N SER A 218 -17.59 12.47 8.48
CA SER A 218 -18.59 13.41 8.98
C SER A 218 -19.91 12.73 9.35
N ASP A 219 -20.39 11.78 8.54
CA ASP A 219 -21.61 11.04 8.82
C ASP A 219 -21.40 10.10 10.01
N ILE A 220 -20.24 9.47 10.11
CA ILE A 220 -19.86 8.63 11.25
C ILE A 220 -19.82 9.47 12.53
N SER A 221 -19.10 10.60 12.52
CA SER A 221 -19.01 11.51 13.65
C SER A 221 -20.40 11.93 14.13
N LYS A 222 -21.26 12.34 13.20
CA LYS A 222 -22.65 12.75 13.51
C LYS A 222 -23.46 11.60 14.11
N ALA A 223 -23.40 10.41 13.54
CA ALA A 223 -24.11 9.24 14.04
C ALA A 223 -23.65 8.82 15.45
N LEU A 224 -22.36 9.04 15.76
CA LEU A 224 -21.75 8.75 17.06
C LEU A 224 -21.82 9.94 18.04
N GLY A 225 -22.79 10.86 17.85
CA GLY A 225 -23.05 11.96 18.81
C GLY A 225 -22.03 13.10 18.75
N GLY A 226 -21.31 13.23 17.65
CA GLY A 226 -20.28 14.25 17.45
C GLY A 226 -18.89 13.80 17.90
N LEU A 227 -18.62 12.49 17.95
CA LEU A 227 -17.28 11.96 18.21
C LEU A 227 -16.28 12.60 17.26
N GLU A 228 -15.23 13.20 17.79
CA GLU A 228 -14.13 13.75 16.98
C GLU A 228 -13.38 12.62 16.29
N ILE A 229 -13.33 12.68 14.95
CA ILE A 229 -12.62 11.70 14.12
C ILE A 229 -11.40 12.35 13.50
N ASN A 230 -10.23 11.76 13.75
CA ASN A 230 -8.97 12.14 13.16
C ASN A 230 -8.59 11.13 12.09
N SER A 231 -8.73 11.54 10.82
CA SER A 231 -8.48 10.68 9.66
C SER A 231 -7.00 10.36 9.52
N CYS A 232 -6.69 9.10 9.26
CA CYS A 232 -5.34 8.56 9.11
C CYS A 232 -5.16 7.91 7.74
N ALA A 233 -4.01 8.15 7.12
CA ALA A 233 -3.70 7.68 5.77
C ALA A 233 -3.46 6.16 5.68
N ASN A 234 -3.08 5.51 6.78
CA ASN A 234 -2.88 4.06 6.87
C ASN A 234 -3.01 3.59 8.32
N VAL A 235 -3.03 2.26 8.53
CA VAL A 235 -3.22 1.66 9.86
C VAL A 235 -2.06 1.96 10.81
N GLY A 236 -0.83 2.06 10.31
CA GLY A 236 0.32 2.43 11.13
C GLY A 236 0.18 3.83 11.75
N ALA A 237 -0.41 4.78 11.00
CA ALA A 237 -0.72 6.11 11.52
C ALA A 237 -1.79 6.06 12.62
N VAL A 238 -2.80 5.18 12.49
CA VAL A 238 -3.79 4.94 13.56
C VAL A 238 -3.10 4.39 14.81
N ALA A 239 -2.29 3.34 14.68
CA ALA A 239 -1.59 2.72 15.79
C ALA A 239 -0.71 3.73 16.54
N SER A 240 0.09 4.51 15.81
CA SER A 240 0.95 5.56 16.39
C SER A 240 0.14 6.65 17.09
N ALA A 241 -0.94 7.15 16.47
CA ALA A 241 -1.77 8.21 17.03
C ALA A 241 -2.42 7.80 18.36
N VAL A 242 -2.81 6.53 18.51
CA VAL A 242 -3.32 5.99 19.77
C VAL A 242 -2.19 5.72 20.75
N ALA A 243 -1.10 5.07 20.34
CA ALA A 243 0.02 4.74 21.20
C ALA A 243 0.68 5.98 21.86
N GLU A 244 0.71 7.09 21.14
CA GLU A 244 1.22 8.38 21.60
C GLU A 244 0.20 9.19 22.42
N GLY A 245 -1.04 8.68 22.56
CA GLY A 245 -2.12 9.36 23.29
C GLY A 245 -2.71 10.58 22.57
N ALA A 246 -2.40 10.79 21.29
CA ALA A 246 -3.02 11.83 20.48
C ALA A 246 -4.51 11.56 20.25
N ASN A 247 -4.88 10.27 20.19
CA ASN A 247 -6.26 9.81 20.15
C ASN A 247 -6.54 8.84 21.29
N GLU A 248 -7.77 8.92 21.85
CA GLU A 248 -8.17 8.06 22.95
C GLU A 248 -8.35 6.61 22.53
N ILE A 249 -8.96 6.42 21.35
CA ILE A 249 -9.18 5.09 20.78
C ILE A 249 -8.85 5.08 19.29
N GLY A 250 -8.74 3.89 18.73
CA GLY A 250 -8.62 3.67 17.29
C GLY A 250 -8.89 2.22 16.91
N THR A 251 -9.05 1.95 15.61
CA THR A 251 -9.17 0.60 15.09
C THR A 251 -7.95 0.24 14.26
N VAL A 252 -7.33 -0.87 14.64
CA VAL A 252 -6.14 -1.44 14.01
C VAL A 252 -6.36 -2.92 13.73
N TYR A 253 -5.46 -3.59 13.04
CA TYR A 253 -5.48 -5.04 12.99
C TYR A 253 -4.79 -5.63 14.22
N TYR A 254 -5.09 -6.89 14.53
CA TYR A 254 -4.44 -7.59 15.64
C TYR A 254 -2.93 -7.69 15.41
N SER A 255 -2.48 -7.86 14.17
CA SER A 255 -1.06 -7.83 13.82
C SER A 255 -0.36 -6.50 14.13
N ASP A 256 -1.08 -5.37 14.04
CA ASP A 256 -0.51 -4.06 14.35
C ASP A 256 -0.29 -3.83 15.86
N THR A 257 -0.80 -4.71 16.71
CA THR A 257 -0.56 -4.63 18.16
C THR A 257 0.79 -5.27 18.56
N PHE A 258 1.40 -6.05 17.66
CA PHE A 258 2.72 -6.63 17.88
C PHE A 258 3.78 -5.52 17.97
N GLY A 259 4.57 -5.54 19.04
CA GLY A 259 5.54 -4.49 19.34
C GLY A 259 4.96 -3.26 20.06
N TYR A 260 3.64 -3.19 20.25
CA TYR A 260 2.96 -2.13 20.98
C TYR A 260 2.37 -2.59 22.33
N GLU A 261 2.72 -3.77 22.82
CA GLU A 261 2.15 -4.38 24.05
C GLU A 261 2.32 -3.51 25.30
N ASN A 262 3.35 -2.66 25.31
CA ASN A 262 3.61 -1.72 26.40
C ASN A 262 2.97 -0.34 26.21
N GLN A 263 2.34 -0.08 25.05
CA GLN A 263 1.79 1.22 24.68
C GLN A 263 0.29 1.17 24.42
N LEU A 264 -0.23 0.03 23.94
CA LEU A 264 -1.63 -0.18 23.61
C LEU A 264 -2.28 -1.24 24.51
N ASP A 265 -3.54 -1.02 24.81
CA ASP A 265 -4.48 -2.01 25.33
C ASP A 265 -5.53 -2.32 24.25
N ILE A 266 -5.78 -3.61 24.03
CA ILE A 266 -6.89 -4.06 23.19
C ILE A 266 -8.15 -4.02 24.04
N ILE A 267 -9.12 -3.17 23.66
CA ILE A 267 -10.43 -3.11 24.28
C ILE A 267 -11.28 -4.30 23.82
N GLU A 268 -11.32 -4.52 22.50
CA GLU A 268 -12.10 -5.58 21.88
C GLU A 268 -11.48 -6.03 20.56
N LYS A 269 -11.49 -7.34 20.28
CA LYS A 269 -11.27 -7.92 18.95
C LYS A 269 -12.64 -8.07 18.30
N LEU A 270 -12.88 -7.35 17.20
CA LEU A 270 -14.17 -7.35 16.54
C LEU A 270 -14.42 -8.71 15.87
N PRO A 271 -15.58 -9.33 16.07
CA PRO A 271 -15.88 -10.60 15.43
C PRO A 271 -16.13 -10.42 13.92
N ASN A 272 -15.79 -11.44 13.14
CA ASN A 272 -16.01 -11.43 11.69
C ASN A 272 -17.49 -11.23 11.28
N SER A 273 -18.42 -11.52 12.17
CA SER A 273 -19.85 -11.21 11.95
C SER A 273 -20.14 -9.70 11.82
N LEU A 274 -19.23 -8.85 12.32
CA LEU A 274 -19.31 -7.39 12.17
C LEU A 274 -18.48 -6.89 10.99
N THR A 275 -17.25 -7.36 10.84
CA THR A 275 -16.29 -6.86 9.84
C THR A 275 -16.36 -7.57 8.49
N GLY A 276 -16.88 -8.80 8.43
CA GLY A 276 -16.53 -9.78 7.42
C GLY A 276 -15.15 -10.37 7.69
N ASP A 277 -14.73 -11.29 6.84
CA ASP A 277 -13.38 -11.89 6.91
C ASP A 277 -12.34 -10.88 6.45
N VAL A 278 -11.29 -10.72 7.26
CA VAL A 278 -10.17 -9.82 6.95
C VAL A 278 -9.10 -10.63 6.25
N ILE A 279 -9.19 -10.70 4.94
CA ILE A 279 -8.33 -11.51 4.09
C ILE A 279 -7.21 -10.65 3.49
N TYR A 280 -6.00 -11.20 3.47
CA TYR A 280 -4.82 -10.60 2.86
C TYR A 280 -4.43 -11.41 1.62
N PRO A 281 -4.90 -11.01 0.44
CA PRO A 281 -4.49 -11.61 -0.81
C PRO A 281 -3.11 -11.11 -1.25
N ILE A 282 -2.32 -12.02 -1.81
CA ILE A 282 -1.05 -11.74 -2.47
C ILE A 282 -1.11 -12.21 -3.91
N ALA A 283 -0.43 -11.50 -4.82
CA ALA A 283 -0.28 -11.93 -6.20
C ALA A 283 0.99 -11.35 -6.83
N ALA A 284 1.55 -12.04 -7.82
CA ALA A 284 2.53 -11.47 -8.71
C ALA A 284 1.85 -10.53 -9.71
N LEU A 285 2.53 -9.43 -10.01
CA LEU A 285 2.08 -8.44 -10.99
C LEU A 285 3.03 -8.41 -12.19
N LYS A 286 2.46 -8.16 -13.35
CA LYS A 286 3.16 -8.00 -14.62
C LYS A 286 2.82 -6.65 -15.25
N GLY A 287 3.82 -5.83 -15.43
CA GLY A 287 3.74 -4.58 -16.19
C GLY A 287 4.69 -4.60 -17.39
N ASP A 288 4.69 -3.52 -18.18
CA ASP A 288 5.49 -3.40 -19.41
C ASP A 288 7.00 -3.60 -19.20
N ASN A 289 7.50 -3.28 -17.99
CA ASN A 289 8.92 -3.36 -17.63
C ASN A 289 9.25 -4.56 -16.73
N THR A 290 8.35 -5.53 -16.59
CA THR A 290 8.60 -6.76 -15.81
C THR A 290 9.38 -7.75 -16.67
N THR A 291 10.57 -8.14 -16.22
CA THR A 291 11.39 -9.16 -16.91
C THR A 291 10.90 -10.58 -16.57
N ALA A 292 11.34 -11.57 -17.36
CA ALA A 292 11.01 -12.97 -17.10
C ALA A 292 11.62 -13.44 -15.77
N ASP A 293 12.86 -13.01 -15.46
CA ASP A 293 13.56 -13.39 -14.23
C ASP A 293 12.88 -12.79 -12.99
N GLU A 294 12.42 -11.53 -13.05
CA GLU A 294 11.64 -10.92 -11.98
C GLU A 294 10.30 -11.63 -11.74
N LEU A 295 9.63 -12.04 -12.82
CA LEU A 295 8.36 -12.74 -12.70
C LEU A 295 8.55 -14.12 -12.07
N GLU A 296 9.60 -14.84 -12.44
CA GLU A 296 9.91 -16.15 -11.86
C GLU A 296 10.29 -16.00 -10.40
N ALA A 297 11.18 -15.06 -10.05
CA ALA A 297 11.55 -14.79 -8.67
C ALA A 297 10.35 -14.35 -7.81
N ALA A 298 9.39 -13.59 -8.38
CA ALA A 298 8.16 -13.23 -7.69
C ALA A 298 7.30 -14.46 -7.36
N LYS A 299 7.18 -15.41 -8.29
CA LYS A 299 6.44 -16.67 -8.06
C LYS A 299 7.14 -17.56 -7.03
N GLU A 300 8.47 -17.69 -7.11
CA GLU A 300 9.26 -18.43 -6.14
C GLU A 300 9.11 -17.86 -4.73
N PHE A 301 9.16 -16.52 -4.61
CA PHE A 301 8.97 -15.87 -3.32
C PHE A 301 7.54 -16.05 -2.78
N ILE A 302 6.49 -15.94 -3.62
CA ILE A 302 5.11 -16.25 -3.21
C ILE A 302 4.97 -17.70 -2.77
N ALA A 303 5.65 -18.64 -3.41
CA ALA A 303 5.67 -20.04 -2.98
C ALA A 303 6.39 -20.21 -1.64
N TYR A 304 7.51 -19.51 -1.42
CA TYR A 304 8.21 -19.52 -0.14
C TYR A 304 7.33 -18.98 1.00
N LEU A 305 6.55 -17.94 0.75
CA LEU A 305 5.62 -17.40 1.76
C LEU A 305 4.57 -18.41 2.22
N GLN A 306 4.35 -19.50 1.49
CA GLN A 306 3.43 -20.57 1.83
C GLN A 306 4.11 -21.77 2.54
N THR A 307 5.41 -21.66 2.85
CA THR A 307 6.13 -22.70 3.62
C THR A 307 5.86 -22.57 5.12
N ASP A 308 6.00 -23.66 5.85
CA ASP A 308 5.85 -23.69 7.32
C ASP A 308 6.78 -22.68 8.01
N GLU A 309 7.97 -22.45 7.44
CA GLU A 309 8.93 -21.47 7.95
C GLU A 309 8.37 -20.05 7.89
N ALA A 310 7.92 -19.59 6.72
CA ALA A 310 7.35 -18.25 6.55
C ALA A 310 6.04 -18.11 7.32
N MET A 311 5.19 -19.16 7.34
CA MET A 311 3.93 -19.19 8.06
C MET A 311 4.14 -19.00 9.57
N SER A 312 5.15 -19.64 10.15
CA SER A 312 5.49 -19.48 11.59
C SER A 312 5.90 -18.04 11.93
N VAL A 313 6.51 -17.32 10.98
CA VAL A 313 6.83 -15.89 11.15
C VAL A 313 5.56 -15.04 11.12
N PHE A 314 4.62 -15.32 10.19
CA PHE A 314 3.34 -14.60 10.18
C PHE A 314 2.55 -14.79 11.48
N GLU A 315 2.47 -16.02 12.01
CA GLU A 315 1.80 -16.31 13.29
C GLU A 315 2.45 -15.58 14.48
N LYS A 316 3.79 -15.51 14.51
CA LYS A 316 4.53 -14.72 15.51
C LYS A 316 4.07 -13.26 15.52
N TYR A 317 3.73 -12.69 14.36
CA TYR A 317 3.22 -11.34 14.22
C TYR A 317 1.69 -11.24 14.31
N HIS A 318 1.04 -12.22 14.90
CA HIS A 318 -0.40 -12.27 15.16
C HIS A 318 -1.30 -12.38 13.91
N PHE A 319 -0.77 -12.77 12.77
CA PHE A 319 -1.60 -13.18 11.64
C PHE A 319 -2.11 -14.60 11.84
N THR A 320 -3.26 -14.90 11.24
CA THR A 320 -3.75 -16.27 11.08
C THR A 320 -3.50 -16.70 9.64
N VAL A 321 -2.94 -17.87 9.48
CA VAL A 321 -2.63 -18.43 8.18
C VAL A 321 -3.86 -19.15 7.62
N ASN A 322 -4.12 -19.00 6.32
CA ASN A 322 -5.14 -19.80 5.63
C ASN A 322 -4.54 -21.14 5.20
N GLU A 323 -5.21 -22.25 5.60
CA GLU A 323 -4.86 -23.62 5.18
C GLU A 323 -5.40 -23.92 3.75
#